data_a9184118264af3e126c94aa6b3e0fd35
#
_entry.id   a9184118264af3e126c94aa6b3e0fd35
#
_cell.length_a   1.000
_cell.length_b   1.000
_cell.length_c   1.000
_cell.angle_alpha   90.00
_cell.angle_beta   90.00
_cell.angle_gamma   90.00
#
_symmetry.space_group_name_H-M   'P 1'
#
loop_
_entity.id
_entity.type
_entity.pdbx_description
1 polymer ?
#
loop_
_entity_poly.entity_id
_entity_poly.type
_entity_poly.pdbx_seq_one_letter_code
_entity_poly.pdbx_strand_id
1 'polypeptide(L)' 'MIEEIGYTCPHCGEQVSALVDTSVEAQDYIEDCEVCCRPIRLLVRVEDGTVRLDAEADT' A
#
# COMPACT_ATOMS: atom_id res chain seq x y z
N MET A 1 13.30 7.92 -3.70
CA MET A 1 12.62 8.80 -2.73
C MET A 1 11.48 8.03 -2.07
N ILE A 2 11.31 8.18 -0.75
CA ILE A 2 10.26 7.45 -0.02
C ILE A 2 9.11 8.41 0.27
N GLU A 3 7.89 7.98 -0.06
CA GLU A 3 6.68 8.74 0.27
C GLU A 3 5.75 7.90 1.12
N GLU A 4 5.06 8.55 2.05
CA GLU A 4 4.02 7.91 2.84
C GLU A 4 2.70 8.05 2.11
N ILE A 5 2.09 6.93 1.77
CA ILE A 5 0.83 6.90 1.02
C ILE A 5 -0.25 6.32 1.93
N GLY A 6 -1.33 7.09 2.12
CA GLY A 6 -2.47 6.65 2.91
C GLY A 6 -3.41 5.78 2.10
N TYR A 7 -3.97 4.76 2.72
CA TYR A 7 -4.97 3.91 2.09
C TYR A 7 -5.90 3.33 3.16
N THR A 8 -7.00 2.74 2.71
CA THR A 8 -7.98 2.13 3.60
C THR A 8 -7.73 0.62 3.67
N CYS A 9 -7.63 0.09 4.89
CA CYS A 9 -7.46 -1.34 5.09
C CYS A 9 -8.68 -2.10 4.54
N PRO A 10 -8.49 -3.10 3.66
CA PRO A 10 -9.60 -3.84 3.08
C PRO A 10 -10.26 -4.83 4.05
N HIS A 11 -9.66 -5.05 5.22
CA HIS A 11 -10.22 -5.92 6.25
C HIS A 11 -11.04 -5.18 7.29
N CYS A 12 -10.45 -4.13 7.90
CA CYS A 12 -11.10 -3.43 9.02
C CYS A 12 -11.63 -2.05 8.67
N GLY A 13 -11.30 -1.53 7.49
CA GLY A 13 -11.78 -0.22 7.05
C GLY A 13 -11.08 0.98 7.67
N GLU A 14 -10.02 0.76 8.45
CA GLU A 14 -9.28 1.84 9.08
C GLU A 14 -8.31 2.49 8.09
N GLN A 15 -8.01 3.77 8.32
CA GLN A 15 -7.03 4.49 7.53
C GLN A 15 -5.63 4.11 8.01
N VAL A 16 -4.82 3.60 7.09
CA VAL A 16 -3.45 3.22 7.35
C VAL A 16 -2.55 3.82 6.30
N SER A 17 -1.24 3.67 6.45
CA SER A 17 -0.30 4.19 5.47
C SER A 17 0.83 3.22 5.21
N ALA A 18 1.46 3.37 4.04
CA ALA A 18 2.61 2.57 3.67
C ALA A 18 3.70 3.50 3.14
N LEU A 19 4.96 3.10 3.34
CA LEU A 19 6.10 3.82 2.79
C LEU A 19 6.41 3.24 1.42
N VAL A 20 6.38 4.08 0.40
CA VAL A 20 6.55 3.68 -0.98
C VAL A 20 7.79 4.32 -1.56
N ASP A 21 8.64 3.52 -2.20
CA ASP A 21 9.81 4.04 -2.90
C ASP A 21 9.40 4.44 -4.31
N THR A 22 9.35 5.74 -4.57
CA THR A 22 8.90 6.28 -5.85
C THR A 22 9.92 6.12 -6.97
N SER A 23 11.11 5.63 -6.68
CA SER A 23 12.12 5.35 -7.70
C SER A 23 11.89 4.00 -8.38
N VAL A 24 10.97 3.18 -7.85
CA VAL A 24 10.62 1.88 -8.42
C VAL A 24 9.25 1.99 -9.09
N GLU A 25 9.19 1.69 -10.39
CA GLU A 25 7.96 1.87 -11.17
C GLU A 25 6.81 0.96 -10.75
N ALA A 26 7.10 -0.25 -10.33
CA ALA A 26 6.07 -1.21 -9.93
C ALA A 26 6.53 -2.01 -8.72
N GLN A 27 5.65 -2.15 -7.75
CA GLN A 27 5.93 -2.89 -6.52
C GLN A 27 4.71 -3.74 -6.17
N ASP A 28 4.96 -4.95 -5.70
CA ASP A 28 3.91 -5.88 -5.30
C ASP A 28 4.43 -6.59 -4.05
N TYR A 29 3.84 -6.30 -2.89
CA TYR A 29 4.31 -6.88 -1.64
C TYR A 29 3.19 -6.96 -0.62
N ILE A 30 3.43 -7.71 0.45
CA ILE A 30 2.46 -7.92 1.52
C ILE A 30 2.86 -7.10 2.73
N GLU A 31 1.90 -6.37 3.27
CA GLU A 31 2.06 -5.61 4.51
C GLU A 31 1.00 -6.03 5.51
N ASP A 32 1.33 -6.01 6.80
CA ASP A 32 0.36 -6.27 7.83
C ASP A 32 -0.33 -4.97 8.24
N CYS A 33 -1.66 -5.03 8.42
CA CYS A 33 -2.41 -3.88 8.90
C CYS A 33 -2.00 -3.55 10.33
N GLU A 34 -1.78 -2.26 10.61
CA GLU A 34 -1.39 -1.81 11.94
C GLU A 34 -2.51 -1.96 12.99
N VAL A 35 -3.75 -2.07 12.52
CA VAL A 35 -4.92 -2.12 13.40
C VAL A 35 -5.43 -3.54 13.61
N CYS A 36 -5.68 -4.27 12.53
CA CYS A 36 -6.24 -5.62 12.62
C CYS A 36 -5.20 -6.74 12.44
N CYS A 37 -3.96 -6.39 12.12
CA CYS A 37 -2.84 -7.32 11.95
C CYS A 37 -3.05 -8.38 10.87
N ARG A 38 -3.93 -8.11 9.90
CA ARG A 38 -4.18 -9.04 8.81
C ARG A 38 -3.34 -8.67 7.59
N PRO A 39 -2.98 -9.64 6.75
CA PRO A 39 -2.15 -9.37 5.58
C PRO A 39 -2.91 -8.61 4.50
N ILE A 40 -2.26 -7.60 3.96
CA ILE A 40 -2.78 -6.77 2.88
C ILE A 40 -1.79 -6.84 1.73
N ARG A 41 -2.28 -7.16 0.56
CA ARG A 41 -1.46 -7.13 -0.64
C ARG A 41 -1.50 -5.73 -1.22
N LEU A 42 -0.33 -5.13 -1.35
CA LEU A 42 -0.18 -3.78 -1.90
C LEU A 42 0.38 -3.85 -3.30
N LEU A 43 -0.34 -3.25 -4.23
CA LEU A 43 0.07 -3.12 -5.63
C LEU A 43 0.34 -1.64 -5.87
N VAL A 44 1.59 -1.31 -6.09
CA VAL A 44 2.03 0.08 -6.25
C VAL A 44 2.57 0.29 -7.65
N ARG A 45 2.14 1.38 -8.29
CA ARG A 45 2.66 1.79 -9.58
C ARG A 45 2.99 3.27 -9.56
N VAL A 46 4.11 3.62 -10.17
CA VAL A 46 4.52 5.01 -10.30
C VAL A 46 4.58 5.33 -11.79
N GLU A 47 3.73 6.25 -12.24
CA GLU A 47 3.65 6.66 -13.64
C GLU A 47 3.64 8.18 -13.72
N ASP A 48 4.57 8.75 -14.53
CA ASP A 48 4.66 10.19 -14.75
C ASP A 48 4.62 11.02 -13.47
N GLY A 49 5.30 10.54 -12.42
CA GLY A 49 5.33 11.22 -11.13
C GLY A 49 4.08 10.99 -10.28
N THR A 50 3.13 10.21 -10.76
CA THR A 50 1.92 9.87 -10.01
C THR A 50 2.04 8.49 -9.40
N VAL A 51 1.76 8.39 -8.10
CA VAL A 51 1.79 7.10 -7.38
C VAL A 51 0.37 6.56 -7.28
N ARG A 52 0.19 5.31 -7.71
CA ARG A 52 -1.08 4.60 -7.58
C ARG A 52 -0.87 3.41 -6.66
N LEU A 53 -1.72 3.29 -5.67
CA LEU A 53 -1.65 2.18 -4.71
C LEU A 53 -3.01 1.51 -4.61
N ASP A 54 -3.02 0.20 -4.82
CA ASP A 54 -4.20 -0.63 -4.62
C ASP A 54 -3.93 -1.57 -3.47
N ALA A 55 -4.87 -1.69 -2.56
CA ALA A 55 -4.77 -2.56 -1.39
C ALA A 55 -5.83 -3.65 -1.48
N GLU A 56 -5.40 -4.90 -1.39
CA GLU A 56 -6.29 -6.04 -1.47
C GLU A 56 -6.13 -6.92 -0.24
N ALA A 57 -7.23 -7.53 0.21
CA ALA A 57 -7.19 -8.49 1.29
C ALA A 57 -6.50 -9.76 0.78
N ASP A 58 -5.43 -10.19 1.45
CA ASP A 58 -4.62 -11.33 1.03
C ASP A 58 -5.04 -12.62 1.76
N THR A 59 -6.29 -12.74 2.10
CA THR A 59 -6.80 -13.97 2.72
C THR A 59 -8.11 -14.39 2.09
#